data_4f54b803e5e9f5a7139392fbc0bbc5ee
#
_entry.id   4f54b803e5e9f5a7139392fbc0bbc5ee
#
_cell.length_a   1.000
_cell.length_b   1.000
_cell.length_c   1.000
_cell.angle_alpha   90.00
_cell.angle_beta   90.00
_cell.angle_gamma   90.00
#
_symmetry.space_group_name_H-M   'P 1'
#
loop_
_entity.id
_entity.type
_entity.pdbx_description
1 polymer ?
#
loop_
_entity_poly.entity_id
_entity_poly.type
_entity_poly.pdbx_seq_one_letter_code
_entity_poly.pdbx_strand_id
1 'polypeptide(L)'
;MQFNEGEVIACEIEKILDSGVIVKIYETDIEGFVHVSELSKSWINNPNEVVKVGQILPAKIMNTQGQLELSLKRVSDEDKRRVLKEISIIRRLELLLSEEKNGENIIKEIRKQYGSLYYLFQNYDKLKNKFELSEETRQKIEQLIEKSKKLIKLRYKLYLRSSDPDGVEKIKEVLLKINKIEGITVRYQKAPIYIIETLRNPKEISKFDKELNKKIEEIIKAEKLVFKLEKYEED
;
A
#
# COMPACT_ATOMS: atom_id res chain seq x y z
N MET A 1 19.66 -11.10 5.17
CA MET A 1 18.69 -10.76 4.11
C MET A 1 19.12 -11.48 2.85
N GLN A 2 18.17 -12.08 2.15
CA GLN A 2 18.44 -12.73 0.87
C GLN A 2 17.75 -11.87 -0.21
N PHE A 3 18.52 -11.35 -1.13
CA PHE A 3 18.01 -10.57 -2.25
C PHE A 3 17.75 -11.47 -3.45
N ASN A 4 16.72 -11.14 -4.22
CA ASN A 4 16.37 -11.87 -5.43
C ASN A 4 16.62 -11.01 -6.66
N GLU A 5 17.12 -11.62 -7.73
CA GLU A 5 17.22 -10.95 -9.03
C GLU A 5 15.85 -10.50 -9.52
N GLY A 6 15.78 -9.31 -10.08
CA GLY A 6 14.53 -8.71 -10.52
C GLY A 6 13.77 -7.93 -9.45
N GLU A 7 14.11 -8.07 -8.17
CA GLU A 7 13.52 -7.29 -7.08
C GLU A 7 13.89 -5.80 -7.19
N VAL A 8 12.95 -4.91 -6.83
CA VAL A 8 13.20 -3.47 -6.79
C VAL A 8 13.19 -3.00 -5.35
N ILE A 9 14.33 -2.43 -4.94
CA ILE A 9 14.62 -1.99 -3.58
C ILE A 9 15.07 -0.53 -3.55
N ALA A 10 15.07 0.08 -2.37
CA ALA A 10 15.64 1.40 -2.14
C ALA A 10 17.15 1.30 -1.96
N CYS A 11 17.91 2.18 -2.60
CA CYS A 11 19.35 2.32 -2.39
C CYS A 11 19.74 3.80 -2.26
N GLU A 12 20.78 4.07 -1.48
CA GLU A 12 21.38 5.38 -1.31
C GLU A 12 22.68 5.46 -2.12
N ILE A 13 22.89 6.56 -2.82
CA ILE A 13 24.12 6.81 -3.57
C ILE A 13 25.23 7.17 -2.57
N GLU A 14 26.23 6.32 -2.45
CA GLU A 14 27.34 6.53 -1.51
C GLU A 14 28.52 7.21 -2.18
N LYS A 15 28.87 6.77 -3.39
CA LYS A 15 30.01 7.31 -4.13
C LYS A 15 29.77 7.29 -5.63
N ILE A 16 30.22 8.35 -6.28
CA ILE A 16 30.16 8.48 -7.74
C ILE A 16 31.55 8.24 -8.33
N LEU A 17 31.64 7.37 -9.35
CA LEU A 17 32.84 7.01 -10.09
C LEU A 17 32.60 7.25 -11.57
N ASP A 18 33.63 7.32 -12.39
CA ASP A 18 33.50 7.46 -13.85
C ASP A 18 32.78 6.27 -14.49
N SER A 19 32.99 5.07 -13.96
CA SER A 19 32.38 3.83 -14.45
C SER A 19 30.96 3.56 -13.95
N GLY A 20 30.47 4.35 -12.96
CA GLY A 20 29.17 4.15 -12.33
C GLY A 20 29.10 4.68 -10.90
N VAL A 21 28.23 4.11 -10.09
CA VAL A 21 28.05 4.53 -8.70
C VAL A 21 28.06 3.35 -7.72
N ILE A 22 28.68 3.56 -6.57
CA ILE A 22 28.54 2.68 -5.42
C ILE A 22 27.29 3.13 -4.67
N VAL A 23 26.45 2.18 -4.36
CA VAL A 23 25.21 2.41 -3.62
C VAL A 23 25.18 1.53 -2.38
N LYS A 24 24.54 2.02 -1.34
CA LYS A 24 24.23 1.26 -0.13
C LYS A 24 22.75 0.91 -0.14
N ILE A 25 22.40 -0.35 0.10
CA ILE A 25 20.99 -0.73 0.22
C ILE A 25 20.40 -0.03 1.45
N TYR A 26 19.33 0.70 1.24
CA TYR A 26 18.74 1.55 2.27
C TYR A 26 18.36 0.75 3.52
N GLU A 27 18.65 1.29 4.71
CA GLU A 27 18.51 0.65 6.03
C GLU A 27 19.43 -0.56 6.28
N THR A 28 20.41 -0.85 5.42
CA THR A 28 21.38 -1.94 5.61
C THR A 28 22.81 -1.45 5.45
N ASP A 29 23.79 -2.31 5.74
CA ASP A 29 25.21 -2.05 5.48
C ASP A 29 25.73 -2.77 4.21
N ILE A 30 24.80 -3.18 3.34
CA ILE A 30 25.14 -3.92 2.13
C ILE A 30 25.36 -2.94 0.99
N GLU A 31 26.54 -3.03 0.38
CA GLU A 31 26.91 -2.24 -0.78
C GLU A 31 26.54 -2.96 -2.09
N GLY A 32 26.28 -2.16 -3.12
CA GLY A 32 26.06 -2.60 -4.47
C GLY A 32 26.64 -1.62 -5.47
N PHE A 33 26.65 -2.01 -6.74
CA PHE A 33 27.17 -1.19 -7.82
C PHE A 33 26.13 -1.00 -8.92
N VAL A 34 26.06 0.22 -9.45
CA VAL A 34 25.27 0.56 -10.64
C VAL A 34 26.21 1.07 -11.70
N HIS A 35 26.39 0.31 -12.78
CA HIS A 35 27.22 0.72 -13.91
C HIS A 35 26.66 1.98 -14.58
N VAL A 36 27.52 2.84 -15.16
CA VAL A 36 27.11 4.09 -15.80
C VAL A 36 26.02 3.88 -16.84
N SER A 37 26.07 2.80 -17.60
CA SER A 37 25.06 2.44 -18.61
C SER A 37 23.70 2.03 -18.00
N GLU A 38 23.63 1.75 -16.71
CA GLU A 38 22.41 1.37 -15.98
C GLU A 38 21.81 2.52 -15.13
N LEU A 39 22.41 3.73 -15.16
CA LEU A 39 21.92 4.90 -14.43
C LEU A 39 20.74 5.57 -15.14
N SER A 40 20.76 5.70 -16.46
CA SER A 40 19.76 6.43 -17.24
C SER A 40 19.37 5.68 -18.52
N LYS A 41 18.15 5.91 -18.98
CA LYS A 41 17.69 5.46 -20.31
C LYS A 41 18.27 6.33 -21.43
N SER A 42 18.60 7.58 -21.14
CA SER A 42 19.27 8.50 -22.04
C SER A 42 20.77 8.40 -21.88
N TRP A 43 21.51 8.70 -22.96
CA TRP A 43 22.96 8.76 -22.90
C TRP A 43 23.40 9.90 -22.00
N ILE A 44 24.38 9.66 -21.12
CA ILE A 44 24.93 10.62 -20.17
C ILE A 44 26.44 10.66 -20.28
N ASN A 45 27.02 11.86 -20.19
CA ASN A 45 28.48 12.04 -20.21
C ASN A 45 29.09 11.77 -18.83
N ASN A 46 28.37 12.16 -17.79
CA ASN A 46 28.86 12.05 -16.40
C ASN A 46 27.73 11.58 -15.47
N PRO A 47 28.00 10.60 -14.60
CA PRO A 47 27.00 10.13 -13.60
C PRO A 47 26.44 11.24 -12.72
N ASN A 48 27.21 12.29 -12.41
CA ASN A 48 26.76 13.45 -11.62
C ASN A 48 25.59 14.25 -12.26
N GLU A 49 25.31 14.04 -13.57
CA GLU A 49 24.19 14.68 -14.27
C GLU A 49 22.83 14.12 -13.81
N VAL A 50 22.80 12.84 -13.37
CA VAL A 50 21.57 12.12 -13.07
C VAL A 50 21.39 11.72 -11.61
N VAL A 51 22.50 11.62 -10.85
CA VAL A 51 22.48 11.21 -9.43
C VAL A 51 23.37 12.08 -8.57
N LYS A 52 23.08 12.14 -7.27
CA LYS A 52 23.85 12.87 -6.27
C LYS A 52 24.13 11.97 -5.08
N VAL A 53 25.31 12.14 -4.46
CA VAL A 53 25.68 11.46 -3.20
C VAL A 53 24.62 11.77 -2.14
N GLY A 54 24.23 10.77 -1.35
CA GLY A 54 23.17 10.85 -0.33
C GLY A 54 21.75 10.79 -0.90
N GLN A 55 21.57 10.67 -2.22
CA GLN A 55 20.26 10.52 -2.84
C GLN A 55 19.77 9.08 -2.69
N ILE A 56 18.53 8.91 -2.19
CA ILE A 56 17.88 7.58 -2.10
C ILE A 56 16.96 7.39 -3.29
N LEU A 57 17.19 6.30 -4.02
CA LEU A 57 16.50 5.97 -5.28
C LEU A 57 16.06 4.51 -5.30
N PRO A 58 15.00 4.18 -6.05
CA PRO A 58 14.65 2.81 -6.35
C PRO A 58 15.61 2.22 -7.39
N ALA A 59 16.11 1.02 -7.14
CA ALA A 59 16.97 0.27 -8.04
C ALA A 59 16.51 -1.17 -8.16
N LYS A 60 16.63 -1.73 -9.36
CA LYS A 60 16.33 -3.13 -9.66
C LYS A 60 17.58 -3.96 -9.53
N ILE A 61 17.51 -5.06 -8.79
CA ILE A 61 18.61 -6.02 -8.65
C ILE A 61 18.77 -6.78 -9.95
N MET A 62 19.99 -6.76 -10.49
CA MET A 62 20.33 -7.42 -11.75
C MET A 62 21.11 -8.69 -11.54
N ASN A 63 22.00 -8.72 -10.54
CA ASN A 63 22.84 -9.85 -10.22
C ASN A 63 23.10 -9.89 -8.72
N THR A 64 23.06 -11.10 -8.15
CA THR A 64 23.33 -11.34 -6.71
C THR A 64 24.54 -12.23 -6.50
N GLN A 65 25.20 -12.68 -7.58
CA GLN A 65 26.39 -13.53 -7.52
C GLN A 65 27.65 -12.66 -7.49
N GLY A 66 28.37 -12.68 -6.39
CA GLY A 66 29.52 -11.82 -6.16
C GLY A 66 29.16 -10.43 -5.71
N GLN A 67 29.52 -9.41 -6.48
CA GLN A 67 29.12 -8.03 -6.21
C GLN A 67 27.66 -7.82 -6.61
N LEU A 68 26.88 -7.19 -5.70
CA LEU A 68 25.49 -6.87 -5.98
C LEU A 68 25.40 -5.79 -7.08
N GLU A 69 24.84 -6.15 -8.24
CA GLU A 69 24.65 -5.24 -9.35
C GLU A 69 23.20 -4.76 -9.45
N LEU A 70 23.03 -3.46 -9.64
CA LEU A 70 21.71 -2.84 -9.70
C LEU A 70 21.55 -1.97 -10.95
N SER A 71 20.30 -1.66 -11.28
CA SER A 71 19.92 -0.76 -12.38
C SER A 71 18.88 0.24 -11.94
N LEU A 72 19.14 1.52 -12.17
CA LEU A 72 18.15 2.59 -11.98
C LEU A 72 17.21 2.73 -13.19
N LYS A 73 17.71 2.47 -14.40
CA LYS A 73 16.93 2.63 -15.63
C LYS A 73 15.88 1.54 -15.87
N ARG A 74 16.05 0.34 -15.28
CA ARG A 74 15.15 -0.81 -15.49
C ARG A 74 14.03 -0.89 -14.45
N VAL A 75 13.85 0.16 -13.68
CA VAL A 75 12.74 0.28 -12.72
C VAL A 75 11.47 0.71 -13.44
N SER A 76 10.38 -0.01 -13.26
CA SER A 76 9.08 0.39 -13.77
C SER A 76 8.53 1.61 -13.02
N ASP A 77 7.63 2.39 -13.65
CA ASP A 77 7.02 3.55 -12.98
C ASP A 77 6.16 3.14 -11.78
N GLU A 78 5.59 1.94 -11.81
CA GLU A 78 4.83 1.39 -10.69
C GLU A 78 5.74 1.07 -9.50
N ASP A 79 6.84 0.33 -9.74
CA ASP A 79 7.84 0.01 -8.71
C ASP A 79 8.49 1.28 -8.16
N LYS A 80 8.79 2.25 -9.02
CA LYS A 80 9.33 3.54 -8.62
C LYS A 80 8.40 4.24 -7.63
N ARG A 81 7.10 4.32 -7.94
CA ARG A 81 6.10 4.92 -7.04
C ARG A 81 5.97 4.15 -5.72
N ARG A 82 5.99 2.80 -5.79
CA ARG A 82 5.93 1.93 -4.62
C ARG A 82 7.11 2.18 -3.69
N VAL A 83 8.33 2.06 -4.19
CA VAL A 83 9.55 2.21 -3.38
C VAL A 83 9.73 3.63 -2.84
N LEU A 84 9.42 4.67 -3.63
CA LEU A 84 9.45 6.05 -3.15
C LEU A 84 8.46 6.30 -2.00
N LYS A 85 7.28 5.66 -2.06
CA LYS A 85 6.30 5.71 -0.96
C LYS A 85 6.86 5.01 0.30
N GLU A 86 7.49 3.83 0.15
CA GLU A 86 8.13 3.12 1.25
C GLU A 86 9.23 3.96 1.91
N ILE A 87 10.12 4.57 1.13
CA ILE A 87 11.16 5.49 1.62
C ILE A 87 10.54 6.66 2.41
N SER A 88 9.47 7.26 1.89
CA SER A 88 8.77 8.35 2.58
C SER A 88 8.20 7.94 3.94
N ILE A 89 7.67 6.71 4.04
CA ILE A 89 7.15 6.14 5.28
C ILE A 89 8.29 5.88 6.27
N ILE A 90 9.36 5.24 5.81
CA ILE A 90 10.54 4.93 6.63
C ILE A 90 11.10 6.22 7.25
N ARG A 91 11.33 7.26 6.45
CA ARG A 91 11.84 8.55 6.92
C ARG A 91 10.93 9.19 7.98
N ARG A 92 9.62 9.11 7.82
CA ARG A 92 8.67 9.60 8.82
C ARG A 92 8.72 8.80 10.11
N LEU A 93 8.85 7.48 10.01
CA LEU A 93 9.02 6.62 11.20
C LEU A 93 10.33 6.91 11.91
N GLU A 94 11.44 7.07 11.17
CA GLU A 94 12.72 7.47 11.74
C GLU A 94 12.61 8.77 12.55
N LEU A 95 11.97 9.79 11.95
CA LEU A 95 11.77 11.07 12.63
C LEU A 95 10.94 10.92 13.90
N LEU A 96 9.80 10.21 13.84
CA LEU A 96 8.93 9.99 15.00
C LEU A 96 9.63 9.19 16.11
N LEU A 97 10.37 8.14 15.73
CA LEU A 97 11.10 7.32 16.70
C LEU A 97 12.30 8.05 17.28
N SER A 98 12.98 8.93 16.53
CA SER A 98 14.12 9.70 17.03
C SER A 98 13.75 10.73 18.11
N GLU A 99 12.46 11.11 18.21
CA GLU A 99 11.93 11.95 19.30
C GLU A 99 11.83 11.19 20.64
N GLU A 100 11.88 9.86 20.63
CA GLU A 100 11.83 9.01 21.83
C GLU A 100 13.18 8.95 22.56
N LYS A 101 13.17 8.83 23.89
CA LYS A 101 14.39 8.75 24.71
C LYS A 101 15.33 7.61 24.28
N ASN A 102 14.78 6.48 23.83
CA ASN A 102 15.52 5.31 23.36
C ASN A 102 15.35 5.10 21.85
N GLY A 103 15.00 6.13 21.10
CA GLY A 103 14.58 6.02 19.71
C GLY A 103 15.62 5.37 18.80
N GLU A 104 16.89 5.75 18.91
CA GLU A 104 17.96 5.15 18.12
C GLU A 104 18.13 3.64 18.40
N ASN A 105 17.98 3.22 19.66
CA ASN A 105 18.08 1.80 20.00
C ASN A 105 16.89 1.03 19.44
N ILE A 106 15.69 1.59 19.52
CA ILE A 106 14.48 1.00 18.94
C ILE A 106 14.64 0.86 17.42
N ILE A 107 15.12 1.87 16.72
CA ILE A 107 15.40 1.83 15.28
C ILE A 107 16.40 0.73 14.94
N LYS A 108 17.52 0.65 15.66
CA LYS A 108 18.55 -0.38 15.47
C LYS A 108 17.99 -1.79 15.73
N GLU A 109 17.19 -1.94 16.78
CA GLU A 109 16.57 -3.23 17.11
C GLU A 109 15.58 -3.69 16.03
N ILE A 110 14.72 -2.79 15.56
CA ILE A 110 13.76 -3.10 14.48
C ILE A 110 14.53 -3.50 13.20
N ARG A 111 15.54 -2.75 12.79
CA ARG A 111 16.37 -3.09 11.62
C ARG A 111 17.06 -4.44 11.77
N LYS A 112 17.60 -4.72 12.95
CA LYS A 112 18.27 -6.00 13.24
C LYS A 112 17.31 -7.18 13.23
N GLN A 113 16.11 -7.05 13.82
CA GLN A 113 15.16 -8.15 13.93
C GLN A 113 14.31 -8.35 12.67
N TYR A 114 13.92 -7.26 11.99
CA TYR A 114 12.94 -7.28 10.91
C TYR A 114 13.47 -6.73 9.57
N GLY A 115 14.69 -6.23 9.57
CA GLY A 115 15.39 -5.77 8.35
C GLY A 115 15.02 -4.36 7.91
N SER A 116 13.85 -3.83 8.24
CA SER A 116 13.40 -2.49 7.83
C SER A 116 12.35 -1.93 8.78
N LEU A 117 12.36 -0.62 8.96
CA LEU A 117 11.27 0.11 9.65
C LEU A 117 9.94 0.00 8.91
N TYR A 118 9.97 -0.25 7.60
CA TYR A 118 8.74 -0.50 6.85
C TYR A 118 8.00 -1.74 7.31
N TYR A 119 8.72 -2.75 7.84
CA TYR A 119 8.10 -3.92 8.46
C TYR A 119 7.29 -3.57 9.71
N LEU A 120 7.79 -2.64 10.54
CA LEU A 120 7.02 -2.11 11.67
C LEU A 120 5.72 -1.47 11.20
N PHE A 121 5.78 -0.64 10.15
CA PHE A 121 4.61 0.00 9.58
C PHE A 121 3.55 -1.02 9.09
N GLN A 122 3.98 -2.06 8.41
CA GLN A 122 3.08 -3.10 7.89
C GLN A 122 2.45 -3.99 8.97
N ASN A 123 3.15 -4.18 10.08
CA ASN A 123 2.79 -5.11 11.15
C ASN A 123 2.59 -4.42 12.50
N TYR A 124 2.27 -3.13 12.50
CA TYR A 124 2.19 -2.31 13.70
C TYR A 124 1.30 -2.90 14.79
N ASP A 125 0.12 -3.39 14.45
CA ASP A 125 -0.82 -3.99 15.40
C ASP A 125 -0.23 -5.16 16.18
N LYS A 126 0.71 -5.91 15.58
CA LYS A 126 1.40 -7.05 16.20
C LYS A 126 2.62 -6.61 17.03
N LEU A 127 3.21 -5.48 16.66
CA LEU A 127 4.49 -5.02 17.20
C LEU A 127 4.39 -3.86 18.19
N LYS A 128 3.26 -3.14 18.22
CA LYS A 128 3.06 -1.93 19.05
C LYS A 128 3.34 -2.12 20.55
N ASN A 129 3.16 -3.35 21.07
CA ASN A 129 3.41 -3.66 22.47
C ASN A 129 4.83 -4.20 22.74
N LYS A 130 5.65 -4.39 21.69
CA LYS A 130 7.04 -4.89 21.86
C LYS A 130 8.03 -3.77 22.17
N PHE A 131 7.69 -2.55 21.80
CA PHE A 131 8.55 -1.39 21.98
C PHE A 131 7.90 -0.40 22.95
N GLU A 132 8.70 0.13 23.88
CA GLU A 132 8.27 1.19 24.80
C GLU A 132 8.24 2.52 24.04
N LEU A 133 7.07 2.86 23.52
CA LEU A 133 6.80 4.12 22.83
C LEU A 133 5.86 4.97 23.68
N SER A 134 6.05 6.29 23.64
CA SER A 134 5.12 7.24 24.23
C SER A 134 3.75 7.16 23.56
N GLU A 135 2.70 7.50 24.26
CA GLU A 135 1.35 7.51 23.70
C GLU A 135 1.21 8.47 22.52
N GLU A 136 1.93 9.59 22.58
CA GLU A 136 1.98 10.56 21.49
C GLU A 136 2.57 9.97 20.21
N THR A 137 3.71 9.29 20.31
CA THR A 137 4.36 8.62 19.17
C THR A 137 3.49 7.49 18.61
N ARG A 138 2.83 6.71 19.46
CA ARG A 138 1.87 5.68 19.04
C ARG A 138 0.75 6.27 18.20
N GLN A 139 0.11 7.34 18.67
CA GLN A 139 -0.96 8.01 17.93
C GLN A 139 -0.47 8.59 16.59
N LYS A 140 0.72 9.20 16.55
CA LYS A 140 1.32 9.70 15.29
C LYS A 140 1.58 8.57 14.28
N ILE A 141 2.07 7.41 14.73
CA ILE A 141 2.29 6.23 13.88
C ILE A 141 0.94 5.69 13.36
N GLU A 142 -0.08 5.58 14.21
CA GLU A 142 -1.43 5.14 13.80
C GLU A 142 -2.04 6.08 12.75
N GLN A 143 -1.92 7.40 12.94
CA GLN A 143 -2.34 8.39 11.95
C GLN A 143 -1.57 8.26 10.63
N LEU A 144 -0.26 7.96 10.68
CA LEU A 144 0.55 7.72 9.49
C LEU A 144 0.04 6.48 8.72
N ILE A 145 -0.29 5.41 9.45
CA ILE A 145 -0.83 4.18 8.88
C ILE A 145 -2.19 4.43 8.23
N GLU A 146 -3.10 5.13 8.91
CA GLU A 146 -4.41 5.47 8.36
C GLU A 146 -4.32 6.31 7.09
N LYS A 147 -3.51 7.38 7.11
CA LYS A 147 -3.30 8.25 5.93
C LYS A 147 -2.67 7.51 4.74
N SER A 148 -1.91 6.45 5.01
CA SER A 148 -1.24 5.67 3.95
C SER A 148 -2.10 4.54 3.39
N LYS A 149 -3.17 4.15 4.09
CA LYS A 149 -4.14 3.16 3.60
C LYS A 149 -4.79 3.72 2.32
N LYS A 150 -4.40 3.18 1.18
CA LYS A 150 -5.01 3.54 -0.11
C LYS A 150 -6.39 2.90 -0.16
N LEU A 151 -7.42 3.69 0.11
CA LEU A 151 -8.80 3.23 -0.05
C LEU A 151 -9.10 3.07 -1.55
N ILE A 152 -9.59 1.91 -1.94
CA ILE A 152 -10.10 1.64 -3.28
C ILE A 152 -11.61 1.82 -3.25
N LYS A 153 -12.12 2.54 -4.25
CA LYS A 153 -13.55 2.65 -4.47
C LYS A 153 -14.04 1.35 -5.10
N LEU A 154 -14.89 0.64 -4.37
CA LEU A 154 -15.56 -0.55 -4.86
C LEU A 154 -16.97 -0.19 -5.26
N ARG A 155 -17.44 -0.80 -6.33
CA ARG A 155 -18.81 -0.68 -6.83
C ARG A 155 -19.40 -2.06 -7.05
N TYR A 156 -20.69 -2.20 -6.72
CA TYR A 156 -21.45 -3.42 -6.96
C TYR A 156 -22.76 -3.04 -7.63
N LYS A 157 -23.18 -3.84 -8.62
CA LYS A 157 -24.52 -3.77 -9.21
C LYS A 157 -25.44 -4.66 -8.39
N LEU A 158 -26.44 -4.06 -7.79
CA LEU A 158 -27.52 -4.75 -7.08
C LEU A 158 -28.76 -4.73 -7.95
N TYR A 159 -29.20 -5.90 -8.37
CA TYR A 159 -30.47 -6.10 -9.09
C TYR A 159 -31.53 -6.45 -8.07
N LEU A 160 -32.64 -5.67 -8.03
CA LEU A 160 -33.78 -5.94 -7.15
C LEU A 160 -35.05 -5.94 -7.96
N ARG A 161 -35.85 -7.00 -7.77
CA ARG A 161 -37.18 -7.15 -8.37
C ARG A 161 -38.18 -7.65 -7.33
N SER A 162 -39.41 -7.15 -7.44
CA SER A 162 -40.58 -7.64 -6.72
C SER A 162 -41.70 -7.93 -7.70
N SER A 163 -42.48 -8.95 -7.42
CA SER A 163 -43.72 -9.27 -8.13
C SER A 163 -44.97 -8.82 -7.34
N ASP A 164 -44.77 -8.24 -6.14
CA ASP A 164 -45.84 -7.83 -5.27
C ASP A 164 -46.39 -6.45 -5.68
N PRO A 165 -47.68 -6.16 -5.44
CA PRO A 165 -48.29 -4.84 -5.71
C PRO A 165 -47.57 -3.67 -4.97
N ASP A 166 -47.02 -3.93 -3.77
CA ASP A 166 -46.29 -3.02 -2.91
C ASP A 166 -44.76 -3.13 -3.11
N GLY A 167 -44.33 -3.70 -4.24
CA GLY A 167 -42.94 -4.02 -4.50
C GLY A 167 -41.99 -2.82 -4.51
N VAL A 168 -42.48 -1.64 -4.91
CA VAL A 168 -41.68 -0.41 -4.93
C VAL A 168 -41.35 0.05 -3.52
N GLU A 169 -42.32 0.02 -2.60
CA GLU A 169 -42.13 0.36 -1.20
C GLU A 169 -41.14 -0.59 -0.52
N LYS A 170 -41.28 -1.89 -0.74
CA LYS A 170 -40.36 -2.92 -0.22
C LYS A 170 -38.95 -2.71 -0.72
N ILE A 171 -38.74 -2.45 -2.01
CA ILE A 171 -37.44 -2.16 -2.59
C ILE A 171 -36.83 -0.91 -1.93
N LYS A 172 -37.64 0.15 -1.76
CA LYS A 172 -37.16 1.39 -1.12
C LYS A 172 -36.71 1.16 0.33
N GLU A 173 -37.46 0.38 1.10
CA GLU A 173 -37.09 0.04 2.48
C GLU A 173 -35.79 -0.76 2.54
N VAL A 174 -35.62 -1.75 1.66
CA VAL A 174 -34.38 -2.55 1.55
C VAL A 174 -33.19 -1.66 1.20
N LEU A 175 -33.34 -0.77 0.23
CA LEU A 175 -32.26 0.16 -0.15
C LEU A 175 -31.89 1.12 0.99
N LEU A 176 -32.87 1.60 1.75
CA LEU A 176 -32.63 2.43 2.93
C LEU A 176 -31.92 1.64 4.05
N LYS A 177 -32.29 0.36 4.28
CA LYS A 177 -31.59 -0.52 5.23
C LYS A 177 -30.14 -0.76 4.79
N ILE A 178 -29.89 -1.00 3.52
CA ILE A 178 -28.52 -1.19 2.97
C ILE A 178 -27.71 0.11 3.09
N ASN A 179 -28.31 1.26 2.80
CA ASN A 179 -27.63 2.56 2.88
C ASN A 179 -27.27 2.98 4.32
N LYS A 180 -27.89 2.36 5.35
CA LYS A 180 -27.53 2.55 6.77
C LYS A 180 -26.30 1.75 7.19
N ILE A 181 -25.81 0.82 6.37
CA ILE A 181 -24.59 0.07 6.68
C ILE A 181 -23.41 1.03 6.59
N GLU A 182 -22.57 1.05 7.61
CA GLU A 182 -21.43 1.96 7.71
C GLU A 182 -20.48 1.88 6.52
N GLY A 183 -20.18 3.02 5.92
CA GLY A 183 -19.29 3.15 4.77
C GLY A 183 -19.86 2.63 3.46
N ILE A 184 -21.18 2.46 3.35
CA ILE A 184 -21.88 2.11 2.12
C ILE A 184 -22.77 3.28 1.67
N THR A 185 -22.74 3.53 0.36
CA THR A 185 -23.66 4.47 -0.30
C THR A 185 -24.39 3.75 -1.40
N VAL A 186 -25.73 3.86 -1.42
CA VAL A 186 -26.57 3.27 -2.46
C VAL A 186 -27.03 4.35 -3.41
N ARG A 187 -26.85 4.14 -4.72
CA ARG A 187 -27.32 5.04 -5.77
C ARG A 187 -28.26 4.34 -6.73
N TYR A 188 -29.31 5.04 -7.12
CA TYR A 188 -30.20 4.60 -8.20
C TYR A 188 -29.48 4.79 -9.55
N GLN A 189 -29.47 3.78 -10.40
CA GLN A 189 -29.01 3.89 -11.78
C GLN A 189 -30.20 3.85 -12.76
N LYS A 190 -30.88 2.73 -12.79
CA LYS A 190 -32.14 2.50 -13.53
C LYS A 190 -32.77 1.21 -13.00
N ALA A 191 -34.10 1.17 -12.83
CA ALA A 191 -34.74 -0.07 -12.41
C ALA A 191 -34.47 -1.19 -13.41
N PRO A 192 -34.11 -2.41 -12.99
CA PRO A 192 -34.01 -2.89 -11.61
C PRO A 192 -32.60 -2.78 -11.01
N ILE A 193 -31.74 -1.88 -11.49
CA ILE A 193 -30.31 -1.78 -11.17
C ILE A 193 -30.05 -0.63 -10.21
N TYR A 194 -29.39 -0.94 -9.11
CA TYR A 194 -28.88 -0.02 -8.10
C TYR A 194 -27.38 -0.21 -7.93
N ILE A 195 -26.66 0.87 -7.64
CA ILE A 195 -25.20 0.83 -7.44
C ILE A 195 -24.89 0.98 -5.96
N ILE A 196 -24.16 0.04 -5.41
CA ILE A 196 -23.58 0.14 -4.08
C ILE A 196 -22.15 0.62 -4.22
N GLU A 197 -21.81 1.72 -3.58
CA GLU A 197 -20.45 2.27 -3.56
C GLU A 197 -19.88 2.21 -2.14
N THR A 198 -18.61 1.87 -2.01
CA THR A 198 -17.87 1.86 -0.75
C THR A 198 -16.39 2.13 -0.97
N LEU A 199 -15.71 2.63 0.06
CA LEU A 199 -14.26 2.79 0.08
C LEU A 199 -13.69 1.74 1.05
N ARG A 200 -12.78 0.87 0.57
CA ARG A 200 -12.18 -0.19 1.38
C ARG A 200 -10.69 -0.33 1.11
N ASN A 201 -9.99 -0.85 2.12
CA ASN A 201 -8.58 -1.21 1.97
C ASN A 201 -8.47 -2.46 1.09
N PRO A 202 -7.51 -2.52 0.13
CA PRO A 202 -7.29 -3.70 -0.72
C PRO A 202 -7.21 -5.03 0.03
N LYS A 203 -6.59 -5.03 1.22
CA LYS A 203 -6.41 -6.24 2.04
C LYS A 203 -7.71 -6.76 2.66
N GLU A 204 -8.74 -5.93 2.75
CA GLU A 204 -10.02 -6.24 3.40
C GLU A 204 -11.12 -6.61 2.40
N ILE A 205 -10.85 -6.46 1.09
CA ILE A 205 -11.86 -6.62 0.02
C ILE A 205 -12.51 -8.00 0.07
N SER A 206 -11.74 -9.08 0.10
CA SER A 206 -12.29 -10.45 0.10
C SER A 206 -13.15 -10.76 1.32
N LYS A 207 -12.78 -10.22 2.49
CA LYS A 207 -13.55 -10.37 3.72
C LYS A 207 -14.83 -9.56 3.62
N PHE A 208 -14.71 -8.32 3.18
CA PHE A 208 -15.83 -7.40 2.99
C PHE A 208 -16.83 -7.93 1.96
N ASP A 209 -16.39 -8.48 0.83
CA ASP A 209 -17.27 -9.07 -0.20
C ASP A 209 -18.16 -10.16 0.40
N LYS A 210 -17.61 -11.05 1.23
CA LYS A 210 -18.36 -12.12 1.91
C LYS A 210 -19.35 -11.56 2.94
N GLU A 211 -18.94 -10.59 3.74
CA GLU A 211 -19.78 -9.96 4.76
C GLU A 211 -20.91 -9.14 4.13
N LEU A 212 -20.61 -8.41 3.05
CA LEU A 212 -21.60 -7.63 2.30
C LEU A 212 -22.67 -8.54 1.70
N ASN A 213 -22.26 -9.60 0.99
CA ASN A 213 -23.20 -10.57 0.43
C ASN A 213 -24.13 -11.15 1.50
N LYS A 214 -23.57 -11.58 2.64
CA LYS A 214 -24.34 -12.15 3.75
C LYS A 214 -25.36 -11.14 4.32
N LYS A 215 -24.93 -9.92 4.59
CA LYS A 215 -25.82 -8.85 5.12
C LYS A 215 -26.93 -8.49 4.14
N ILE A 216 -26.61 -8.38 2.84
CA ILE A 216 -27.60 -8.08 1.82
C ILE A 216 -28.61 -9.21 1.71
N GLU A 217 -28.17 -10.48 1.72
CA GLU A 217 -29.07 -11.64 1.74
C GLU A 217 -30.01 -11.63 2.95
N GLU A 218 -29.50 -11.34 4.15
CA GLU A 218 -30.30 -11.27 5.37
C GLU A 218 -31.39 -10.18 5.27
N ILE A 219 -31.03 -8.98 4.78
CA ILE A 219 -31.96 -7.87 4.61
C ILE A 219 -33.05 -8.20 3.58
N ILE A 220 -32.66 -8.82 2.45
CA ILE A 220 -33.58 -9.07 1.32
C ILE A 220 -34.50 -10.25 1.58
N LYS A 221 -34.00 -11.34 2.23
CA LYS A 221 -34.83 -12.50 2.59
C LYS A 221 -36.04 -12.14 3.42
N ALA A 222 -35.94 -11.11 4.29
CA ALA A 222 -37.04 -10.63 5.10
C ALA A 222 -38.20 -10.05 4.27
N GLU A 223 -37.91 -9.51 3.08
CA GLU A 223 -38.90 -8.84 2.21
C GLU A 223 -39.34 -9.66 0.99
N LYS A 224 -38.86 -10.92 0.85
CA LYS A 224 -39.16 -11.83 -0.25
C LYS A 224 -38.88 -11.26 -1.66
N LEU A 225 -37.84 -10.45 -1.79
CA LEU A 225 -37.41 -9.90 -3.07
C LEU A 225 -36.45 -10.85 -3.81
N VAL A 226 -36.49 -10.78 -5.15
CA VAL A 226 -35.50 -11.44 -6.00
C VAL A 226 -34.32 -10.49 -6.19
N PHE A 227 -33.10 -10.97 -5.95
CA PHE A 227 -31.92 -10.14 -6.07
C PHE A 227 -30.73 -10.86 -6.71
N LYS A 228 -29.81 -10.08 -7.26
CA LYS A 228 -28.47 -10.50 -7.68
C LYS A 228 -27.49 -9.39 -7.34
N LEU A 229 -26.34 -9.74 -6.75
CA LEU A 229 -25.26 -8.80 -6.47
C LEU A 229 -24.04 -9.18 -7.31
N GLU A 230 -23.51 -8.25 -8.06
CA GLU A 230 -22.33 -8.43 -8.92
C GLU A 230 -21.32 -7.32 -8.64
N LYS A 231 -20.03 -7.68 -8.57
CA LYS A 231 -18.97 -6.67 -8.50
C LYS A 231 -18.89 -5.96 -9.85
N TYR A 232 -18.82 -4.65 -9.80
CA TYR A 232 -18.75 -3.79 -10.99
C TYR A 232 -17.33 -3.22 -11.10
N GLU A 233 -16.62 -3.64 -12.14
CA GLU A 233 -15.37 -3.02 -12.57
C GLU A 233 -15.70 -2.10 -13.74
N GLU A 234 -15.34 -0.81 -13.66
CA GLU A 234 -15.36 0.08 -14.82
C GLU A 234 -14.17 -0.30 -15.70
N ASP A 235 -14.44 -0.62 -16.96
CA ASP A 235 -13.44 -0.74 -18.02
C ASP A 235 -12.72 0.59 -18.25
#